data_41321aaa664394072cfbfe7f8fd8fb2b
#
_entry.id   41321aaa664394072cfbfe7f8fd8fb2b
#
_cell.length_a   1.000
_cell.length_b   1.000
_cell.length_c   1.000
_cell.angle_alpha   90.00
_cell.angle_beta   90.00
_cell.angle_gamma   90.00
#
_symmetry.space_group_name_H-M   'P 1'
#
loop_
_entity.id
_entity.type
_entity.pdbx_description
1 polymer ?
#
loop_
_entity_poly.entity_id
_entity_poly.type
_entity_poly.pdbx_seq_one_letter_code
_entity_poly.pdbx_strand_id
1 'polypeptide(L)' 'MEDKTLVCKDCGAEFTFTAGEQAFYAEKGFTNEPQRCPECRKARKAQRRNNGYNN' A
#
# COMPACT_ATOMS: atom_id res chain seq x y z
N MET A 1 -11.12 -14.73 -2.12
CA MET A 1 -10.01 -13.98 -2.72
C MET A 1 -8.71 -14.65 -2.39
N GLU A 2 -7.80 -14.64 -3.33
CA GLU A 2 -6.49 -15.26 -3.15
C GLU A 2 -5.44 -14.18 -3.00
N ASP A 3 -4.35 -14.56 -2.34
CA ASP A 3 -3.22 -13.66 -2.23
C ASP A 3 -2.67 -13.37 -3.62
N LYS A 4 -2.25 -12.12 -3.82
CA LYS A 4 -1.64 -11.72 -5.09
C LYS A 4 -0.23 -11.23 -4.84
N THR A 5 0.64 -11.47 -5.80
CA THR A 5 1.99 -10.93 -5.74
C THR A 5 2.06 -9.68 -6.60
N LEU A 6 2.46 -8.59 -5.99
CA LEU A 6 2.58 -7.31 -6.69
C LEU A 6 4.02 -6.85 -6.61
N VAL A 7 4.36 -5.90 -7.46
CA VAL A 7 5.71 -5.36 -7.50
C VAL A 7 5.63 -3.87 -7.17
N CYS A 8 6.46 -3.46 -6.23
CA CYS A 8 6.53 -2.06 -5.84
C CYS A 8 7.06 -1.24 -7.01
N LYS A 9 6.35 -0.18 -7.37
CA LYS A 9 6.78 0.64 -8.49
C LYS A 9 7.93 1.58 -8.12
N ASP A 10 8.21 1.72 -6.84
CA ASP A 10 9.28 2.59 -6.39
C ASP A 10 10.60 1.85 -6.25
N CYS A 11 10.59 0.71 -5.54
CA CYS A 11 11.82 -0.01 -5.27
C CYS A 11 11.92 -1.32 -6.03
N GLY A 12 10.85 -1.75 -6.69
CA GLY A 12 10.87 -2.97 -7.47
C GLY A 12 10.79 -4.24 -6.67
N ALA A 13 10.57 -4.15 -5.36
CA ALA A 13 10.48 -5.34 -4.52
C ALA A 13 9.09 -5.97 -4.67
N GLU A 14 9.06 -7.28 -4.61
CA GLU A 14 7.79 -7.99 -4.63
C GLU A 14 7.18 -7.99 -3.24
N PHE A 15 5.87 -7.87 -3.19
CA PHE A 15 5.15 -7.96 -1.92
C PHE A 15 3.83 -8.65 -2.18
N THR A 16 3.26 -9.20 -1.11
CA THR A 16 2.02 -9.97 -1.22
C THR A 16 0.83 -9.11 -0.82
N PHE A 17 -0.14 -9.04 -1.70
CA PHE A 17 -1.43 -8.40 -1.42
C PHE A 17 -2.37 -9.51 -0.99
N THR A 18 -2.49 -9.70 0.31
CA THR A 18 -3.20 -10.85 0.86
C THR A 18 -4.70 -10.73 0.67
N ALA A 19 -5.37 -11.87 0.79
CA ALA A 19 -6.82 -11.89 0.70
C ALA A 19 -7.45 -11.01 1.77
N GLY A 20 -6.87 -10.98 2.96
CA GLY A 20 -7.36 -10.12 4.01
C GLY A 20 -7.26 -8.65 3.67
N GLU A 21 -6.15 -8.26 3.05
CA GLU A 21 -5.97 -6.89 2.62
C GLU A 21 -6.92 -6.54 1.49
N GLN A 22 -7.17 -7.49 0.61
CA GLN A 22 -8.12 -7.26 -0.47
C GLN A 22 -9.52 -7.01 0.08
N ALA A 23 -9.90 -7.77 1.09
CA ALA A 23 -11.18 -7.58 1.73
C ALA A 23 -11.26 -6.21 2.42
N PHE A 24 -10.16 -5.81 3.06
CA PHE A 24 -10.10 -4.51 3.69
C PHE A 24 -10.25 -3.38 2.65
N TYR A 25 -9.59 -3.53 1.52
CA TYR A 25 -9.70 -2.52 0.47
C TYR A 25 -11.12 -2.44 -0.07
N ALA A 26 -11.77 -3.59 -0.22
CA ALA A 26 -13.14 -3.61 -0.70
C ALA A 26 -14.07 -2.95 0.31
N GLU A 27 -13.83 -3.19 1.58
CA GLU A 27 -14.65 -2.61 2.63
C GLU A 27 -14.54 -1.09 2.65
N LYS A 28 -13.34 -0.58 2.40
CA LYS A 28 -13.10 0.85 2.39
C LYS A 28 -13.50 1.49 1.08
N GLY A 29 -13.90 0.71 0.10
CA GLY A 29 -14.28 1.25 -1.19
C GLY A 29 -13.11 1.56 -2.10
N PHE A 30 -11.93 1.05 -1.79
CA PHE A 30 -10.78 1.23 -2.64
C PHE A 30 -10.89 0.29 -3.81
N THR A 31 -10.77 0.81 -5.02
CA THR A 31 -10.90 -0.02 -6.22
C THR A 31 -9.55 -0.37 -6.83
N ASN A 32 -8.48 0.28 -6.37
CA ASN A 32 -7.14 0.06 -6.93
C ASN A 32 -6.29 -0.71 -5.95
N GLU A 33 -5.42 -1.55 -6.52
CA GLU A 33 -4.46 -2.28 -5.71
C GLU A 33 -3.33 -1.36 -5.27
N PRO A 34 -2.67 -1.67 -4.15
CA PRO A 34 -1.51 -0.88 -3.75
C PRO A 34 -0.39 -1.08 -4.77
N GLN A 35 0.30 0.00 -5.10
CA GLN A 35 1.39 -0.05 -6.08
C GLN A 35 2.75 0.04 -5.43
N ARG A 36 2.80 0.21 -4.12
CA ARG A 36 4.04 0.31 -3.39
C ARG A 36 4.04 -0.68 -2.25
N CYS A 37 5.21 -1.22 -1.97
CA CYS A 37 5.34 -2.16 -0.87
C CYS A 37 5.07 -1.44 0.46
N PRO A 38 4.79 -2.21 1.52
CA PRO A 38 4.47 -1.58 2.80
C PRO A 38 5.57 -0.67 3.31
N GLU A 39 6.82 -0.99 3.04
CA GLU A 39 7.94 -0.17 3.51
C GLU A 39 7.98 1.16 2.78
N CYS A 40 7.77 1.14 1.47
CA CYS A 40 7.76 2.39 0.72
C CYS A 40 6.57 3.25 1.10
N ARG A 41 5.42 2.63 1.34
CA ARG A 41 4.26 3.39 1.78
C ARG A 41 4.51 4.04 3.13
N LYS A 42 5.17 3.32 4.00
CA LYS A 42 5.50 3.83 5.32
C LYS A 42 6.46 5.01 5.23
N ALA A 43 7.46 4.89 4.37
CA ALA A 43 8.43 5.95 4.20
C ALA A 43 7.78 7.21 3.63
N ARG A 44 6.90 7.06 2.67
CA ARG A 44 6.23 8.21 2.09
C ARG A 44 5.30 8.86 3.09
N LYS A 45 4.63 8.06 3.89
CA LYS A 45 3.76 8.60 4.92
C LYS A 45 4.57 9.42 5.94
N ALA A 46 5.74 8.92 6.29
CA ALA A 46 6.61 9.64 7.22
C ALA A 46 7.04 10.98 6.63
N GLN A 47 7.36 11.01 5.33
CA GLN A 47 7.74 12.24 4.69
C GLN A 47 6.61 13.26 4.69
N ARG A 48 5.39 12.79 4.44
CA ARG A 48 4.26 13.69 4.47
C ARG A 48 4.07 14.34 5.82
N ARG A 49 4.25 13.55 6.85
CA ARG A 49 4.11 14.06 8.20
C ARG A 49 5.14 15.13 8.47
N ASN A 50 6.34 14.93 7.95
CA ASN A 50 7.40 15.91 8.15
C ASN A 50 7.13 17.21 7.44
N ASN A 51 6.25 17.20 6.46
CA ASN A 51 5.89 18.40 5.75
C ASN A 51 4.84 19.24 6.48
N GLY A 52 4.61 18.94 7.73
CA GLY A 52 3.70 19.72 8.53
C GLY A 52 2.25 19.44 8.21
N TYR A 53 1.99 18.43 7.59
CA TYR A 53 0.67 18.06 7.26
C TYR A 53 -0.18 17.89 8.48
N ASN A 54 -0.89 18.16 8.74
CA ASN A 54 -1.56 17.95 9.79
C ASN A 54 -2.70 18.44 9.91
N ASN A 55 -2.81 18.45 9.70
CA ASN A 55 -3.73 18.88 9.79
C ASN A 55 -4.10 19.10 10.19
#